data_0b017ace6e6daf482c6e7969d9959329
#
_entry.id   0b017ace6e6daf482c6e7969d9959329
#
_cell.length_a   1.000
_cell.length_b   1.000
_cell.length_c   1.000
_cell.angle_alpha   90.00
_cell.angle_beta   90.00
_cell.angle_gamma   90.00
#
_symmetry.space_group_name_H-M   'P 1'
#
loop_
_entity.id
_entity.type
_entity.pdbx_description
1 polymer ?
#
loop_
_entity_poly.entity_id
_entity_poly.type
_entity_poly.pdbx_seq_one_letter_code
_entity_poly.pdbx_strand_id
1 'polypeptide(L)'
;FTYMLNGLDHSRHDVSSLRMGLSGGASLPVEVLKQWQARFGAEIIEVYGLTESTGLVTGNPVYGLRKPGSIGISVSGVEVKVVDESGKEALAGQVGQLIFRGPNATHGYYNLPQLTNEKIRDGWVYTGDHVYRDRDGYYFMVGREAELIVTGGYNVYPREIEEVLYACPGVNEVAVIGVPHEKKGEVPKAFVILKDGVE
;
A
#
# COMPACT_ATOMS: atom_id res chain seq x y z
N PHE A 1 5.22 -12.72 -4.91
CA PHE A 1 4.82 -12.73 -6.33
C PHE A 1 6.05 -12.58 -7.23
N THR A 2 6.89 -11.56 -7.08
CA THR A 2 8.11 -11.33 -7.89
C THR A 2 9.00 -12.56 -7.94
N TYR A 3 9.21 -13.23 -6.81
CA TYR A 3 10.00 -14.47 -6.73
C TYR A 3 9.43 -15.58 -7.61
N MET A 4 8.10 -15.74 -7.62
CA MET A 4 7.45 -16.76 -8.48
C MET A 4 7.50 -16.37 -9.95
N LEU A 5 7.43 -15.07 -10.26
CA LEU A 5 7.57 -14.59 -11.63
C LEU A 5 8.97 -14.84 -12.21
N ASN A 6 10.01 -14.66 -11.41
CA ASN A 6 11.38 -14.71 -11.88
C ASN A 6 12.07 -16.08 -11.69
N GLY A 7 11.70 -16.83 -10.66
CA GLY A 7 12.43 -18.05 -10.25
C GLY A 7 11.67 -19.37 -10.44
N LEU A 8 10.37 -19.35 -10.70
CA LEU A 8 9.60 -20.59 -10.82
C LEU A 8 9.62 -21.13 -12.24
N ASP A 9 10.20 -22.30 -12.41
CA ASP A 9 10.01 -23.12 -13.63
C ASP A 9 8.64 -23.82 -13.57
N HIS A 10 7.59 -23.11 -14.00
CA HIS A 10 6.23 -23.63 -14.00
C HIS A 10 5.98 -24.68 -15.06
N SER A 11 6.95 -24.99 -15.95
CA SER A 11 6.85 -26.16 -16.82
C SER A 11 6.88 -27.48 -16.01
N ARG A 12 7.37 -27.40 -14.76
CA ARG A 12 7.46 -28.53 -13.83
C ARG A 12 6.28 -28.65 -12.87
N HIS A 13 5.41 -27.63 -12.84
CA HIS A 13 4.32 -27.58 -11.86
C HIS A 13 3.01 -27.24 -12.57
N ASP A 14 2.00 -28.07 -12.37
CA ASP A 14 0.65 -27.74 -12.81
C ASP A 14 0.03 -26.73 -11.85
N VAL A 15 -0.11 -25.51 -12.32
CA VAL A 15 -0.73 -24.40 -11.58
C VAL A 15 -2.11 -24.03 -12.13
N SER A 16 -2.69 -24.87 -13.00
CA SER A 16 -3.98 -24.62 -13.66
C SER A 16 -5.16 -24.49 -12.67
N SER A 17 -5.02 -25.05 -11.47
CA SER A 17 -6.03 -24.92 -10.41
C SER A 17 -5.97 -23.61 -9.63
N LEU A 18 -4.92 -22.77 -9.86
CA LEU A 18 -4.79 -21.48 -9.19
C LEU A 18 -5.85 -20.52 -9.72
N ARG A 19 -6.74 -20.08 -8.84
CA ARG A 19 -7.83 -19.17 -9.22
C ARG A 19 -7.55 -17.71 -8.86
N MET A 20 -6.90 -17.49 -7.71
CA MET A 20 -6.56 -16.15 -7.22
C MET A 20 -5.39 -16.20 -6.27
N GLY A 21 -4.67 -15.09 -6.17
CA GLY A 21 -3.71 -14.79 -5.11
C GLY A 21 -4.23 -13.68 -4.19
N LEU A 22 -3.74 -13.64 -2.97
CA LEU A 22 -4.00 -12.56 -2.02
C LEU A 22 -2.69 -11.83 -1.74
N SER A 23 -2.68 -10.51 -1.90
CA SER A 23 -1.53 -9.65 -1.58
C SER A 23 -1.88 -8.66 -0.50
N GLY A 24 -1.07 -8.62 0.56
CA GLY A 24 -1.23 -7.69 1.68
C GLY A 24 0.06 -7.58 2.50
N GLY A 25 0.10 -6.61 3.41
CA GLY A 25 1.27 -6.32 4.25
C GLY A 25 2.33 -5.43 3.62
N ALA A 26 2.39 -5.38 2.28
CA ALA A 26 3.19 -4.42 1.53
C ALA A 26 2.46 -4.07 0.23
N SER A 27 2.77 -2.92 -0.34
CA SER A 27 2.23 -2.51 -1.63
C SER A 27 2.72 -3.44 -2.73
N LEU A 28 1.81 -3.85 -3.61
CA LEU A 28 2.16 -4.62 -4.80
C LEU A 28 2.31 -3.66 -5.98
N PRO A 29 3.49 -3.61 -6.65
CA PRO A 29 3.62 -2.82 -7.86
C PRO A 29 2.62 -3.27 -8.93
N VAL A 30 1.96 -2.31 -9.57
CA VAL A 30 0.94 -2.60 -10.59
C VAL A 30 1.52 -3.43 -11.75
N GLU A 31 2.79 -3.23 -12.08
CA GLU A 31 3.47 -3.99 -13.12
C GLU A 31 3.64 -5.47 -12.74
N VAL A 32 3.96 -5.77 -11.46
CA VAL A 32 4.04 -7.15 -10.94
C VAL A 32 2.68 -7.83 -11.01
N LEU A 33 1.61 -7.11 -10.66
CA LEU A 33 0.24 -7.61 -10.78
C LEU A 33 -0.11 -7.99 -12.22
N LYS A 34 0.19 -7.12 -13.20
CA LYS A 34 -0.06 -7.38 -14.62
C LYS A 34 0.72 -8.59 -15.13
N GLN A 35 1.99 -8.68 -14.79
CA GLN A 35 2.84 -9.82 -15.18
C GLN A 35 2.34 -11.13 -14.57
N TRP A 36 1.88 -11.09 -13.32
CA TRP A 36 1.28 -12.26 -12.67
C TRP A 36 0.03 -12.74 -13.40
N GLN A 37 -0.90 -11.84 -13.70
CA GLN A 37 -2.13 -12.17 -14.43
C GLN A 37 -1.83 -12.73 -15.82
N ALA A 38 -0.89 -12.11 -16.53
CA ALA A 38 -0.49 -12.59 -17.86
C ALA A 38 0.16 -13.98 -17.82
N ARG A 39 0.92 -14.29 -16.77
CA ARG A 39 1.67 -15.55 -16.67
C ARG A 39 0.85 -16.69 -16.13
N PHE A 40 0.05 -16.46 -15.09
CA PHE A 40 -0.66 -17.53 -14.36
C PHE A 40 -2.17 -17.56 -14.66
N GLY A 41 -2.72 -16.60 -15.37
CA GLY A 41 -4.16 -16.48 -15.60
C GLY A 41 -4.99 -16.29 -14.32
N ALA A 42 -4.32 -16.11 -13.17
CA ALA A 42 -4.93 -15.98 -11.87
C ALA A 42 -4.89 -14.51 -11.42
N GLU A 43 -5.98 -14.06 -10.83
CA GLU A 43 -6.07 -12.69 -10.33
C GLU A 43 -5.40 -12.52 -8.97
N ILE A 44 -4.91 -11.31 -8.68
CA ILE A 44 -4.46 -10.93 -7.34
C ILE A 44 -5.48 -9.99 -6.72
N ILE A 45 -5.89 -10.31 -5.50
CA ILE A 45 -6.72 -9.46 -4.66
C ILE A 45 -5.79 -8.73 -3.69
N GLU A 46 -5.68 -7.42 -3.85
CA GLU A 46 -4.96 -6.59 -2.91
C GLU A 46 -5.83 -6.27 -1.71
N VAL A 47 -5.26 -6.43 -0.52
CA VAL A 47 -5.91 -6.16 0.76
C VAL A 47 -4.99 -5.32 1.64
N TYR A 48 -5.59 -4.56 2.55
CA TYR A 48 -4.85 -3.77 3.51
C TYR A 48 -5.35 -4.05 4.92
N GLY A 49 -4.41 -4.12 5.82
CA GLY A 49 -4.62 -4.23 7.25
C GLY A 49 -3.31 -4.07 8.00
N LEU A 50 -3.41 -3.96 9.29
CA LEU A 50 -2.28 -3.74 10.21
C LEU A 50 -2.52 -4.53 11.50
N THR A 51 -1.53 -4.61 12.34
CA THR A 51 -1.63 -5.33 13.63
C THR A 51 -2.78 -4.80 14.47
N GLU A 52 -2.99 -3.50 14.45
CA GLU A 52 -4.04 -2.80 15.18
C GLU A 52 -5.46 -3.14 14.70
N SER A 53 -5.58 -3.70 13.50
CA SER A 53 -6.87 -4.15 12.95
C SER A 53 -7.12 -5.66 13.09
N THR A 54 -6.21 -6.41 13.72
CA THR A 54 -6.30 -7.88 13.86
C THR A 54 -6.51 -8.62 12.52
N GLY A 55 -6.37 -7.93 11.40
CA GLY A 55 -6.63 -8.44 10.05
C GLY A 55 -6.90 -7.30 9.08
N LEU A 56 -7.97 -7.44 8.29
CA LEU A 56 -8.24 -6.55 7.19
C LEU A 56 -9.06 -5.31 7.60
N VAL A 57 -8.68 -4.17 7.02
CA VAL A 57 -9.43 -2.90 7.06
C VAL A 57 -10.13 -2.68 5.71
N THR A 58 -9.38 -2.90 4.61
CA THR A 58 -9.90 -2.80 3.25
C THR A 58 -9.45 -3.97 2.40
N GLY A 59 -10.14 -4.21 1.29
CA GLY A 59 -9.76 -5.22 0.32
C GLY A 59 -10.50 -5.04 -0.99
N ASN A 60 -9.86 -5.43 -2.09
CA ASN A 60 -10.55 -5.53 -3.35
C ASN A 60 -11.58 -6.66 -3.29
N PRO A 61 -12.78 -6.48 -3.84
CA PRO A 61 -13.83 -7.49 -3.77
C PRO A 61 -13.44 -8.77 -4.53
N VAL A 62 -13.77 -9.93 -3.95
CA VAL A 62 -13.59 -11.23 -4.62
C VAL A 62 -14.40 -11.30 -5.91
N TYR A 63 -15.61 -10.74 -5.89
CA TYR A 63 -16.50 -10.63 -7.04
C TYR A 63 -16.82 -9.16 -7.29
N GLY A 64 -16.71 -8.73 -8.53
CA GLY A 64 -16.99 -7.34 -8.93
C GLY A 64 -15.77 -6.60 -9.45
N LEU A 65 -15.87 -5.27 -9.42
CA LEU A 65 -14.79 -4.40 -9.91
C LEU A 65 -13.59 -4.46 -8.96
N ARG A 66 -12.41 -4.69 -9.50
CA ARG A 66 -11.12 -4.55 -8.82
C ARG A 66 -10.31 -3.46 -9.53
N LYS A 67 -9.65 -2.62 -8.76
CA LYS A 67 -8.82 -1.55 -9.30
C LYS A 67 -7.35 -1.84 -8.99
N PRO A 68 -6.51 -2.14 -9.98
CA PRO A 68 -5.09 -2.35 -9.79
C PRO A 68 -4.43 -1.19 -9.02
N GLY A 69 -3.57 -1.51 -8.07
CA GLY A 69 -2.90 -0.54 -7.21
C GLY A 69 -3.77 0.04 -6.08
N SER A 70 -5.07 -0.31 -6.04
CA SER A 70 -5.91 0.05 -4.89
C SER A 70 -5.82 -1.01 -3.80
N ILE A 71 -5.91 -0.58 -2.55
CA ILE A 71 -6.10 -1.44 -1.39
C ILE A 71 -7.58 -1.81 -1.18
N GLY A 72 -8.43 -1.55 -2.18
CA GLY A 72 -9.83 -1.93 -2.22
C GLY A 72 -10.78 -0.97 -1.50
N ILE A 73 -11.92 -1.50 -1.08
CA ILE A 73 -12.97 -0.83 -0.32
C ILE A 73 -12.98 -1.34 1.13
N SER A 74 -13.69 -0.65 2.04
CA SER A 74 -13.80 -1.12 3.43
C SER A 74 -14.43 -2.51 3.50
N VAL A 75 -13.88 -3.36 4.39
CA VAL A 75 -14.50 -4.67 4.65
C VAL A 75 -15.76 -4.52 5.49
N SER A 76 -16.65 -5.51 5.41
CA SER A 76 -17.92 -5.48 6.14
C SER A 76 -17.72 -5.29 7.66
N GLY A 77 -18.45 -4.35 8.23
CA GLY A 77 -18.41 -4.04 9.65
C GLY A 77 -17.26 -3.11 10.08
N VAL A 78 -16.41 -2.67 9.14
CA VAL A 78 -15.33 -1.70 9.40
C VAL A 78 -15.68 -0.37 8.75
N GLU A 79 -15.65 0.70 9.53
CA GLU A 79 -15.75 2.06 9.03
C GLU A 79 -14.36 2.60 8.73
N VAL A 80 -14.19 3.20 7.56
CA VAL A 80 -12.91 3.78 7.10
C VAL A 80 -13.14 5.21 6.65
N LYS A 81 -12.25 6.09 7.07
CA LYS A 81 -12.20 7.49 6.62
C LYS A 81 -10.81 7.87 6.18
N VAL A 82 -10.73 8.89 5.35
CA VAL A 82 -9.51 9.64 5.05
C VAL A 82 -9.67 11.01 5.67
N VAL A 83 -8.74 11.41 6.54
CA VAL A 83 -8.81 12.70 7.24
C VAL A 83 -7.56 13.54 6.94
N ASP A 84 -7.76 14.85 6.85
CA ASP A 84 -6.67 15.82 6.76
C ASP A 84 -6.01 16.07 8.12
N GLU A 85 -4.98 16.92 8.15
CA GLU A 85 -4.26 17.28 9.38
C GLU A 85 -5.16 17.94 10.45
N SER A 86 -6.28 18.53 10.06
CA SER A 86 -7.27 19.10 10.98
C SER A 86 -8.26 18.05 11.53
N GLY A 87 -8.19 16.81 11.07
CA GLY A 87 -9.11 15.73 11.42
C GLY A 87 -10.43 15.77 10.64
N LYS A 88 -10.55 16.64 9.64
CA LYS A 88 -11.73 16.72 8.77
C LYS A 88 -11.64 15.67 7.67
N GLU A 89 -12.77 15.06 7.31
CA GLU A 89 -12.83 14.08 6.23
C GLU A 89 -12.46 14.71 4.89
N ALA A 90 -11.47 14.11 4.22
CA ALA A 90 -10.95 14.53 2.93
C ALA A 90 -11.95 14.25 1.79
N LEU A 91 -11.99 15.11 0.79
CA LEU A 91 -12.78 14.89 -0.41
C LEU A 91 -12.18 13.77 -1.27
N ALA A 92 -13.00 13.21 -2.17
CA ALA A 92 -12.52 12.21 -3.12
C ALA A 92 -11.34 12.74 -3.95
N GLY A 93 -10.26 11.96 -3.99
CA GLY A 93 -9.00 12.31 -4.66
C GLY A 93 -8.02 13.12 -3.80
N GLN A 94 -8.42 13.61 -2.64
CA GLN A 94 -7.50 14.27 -1.70
C GLN A 94 -6.77 13.25 -0.83
N VAL A 95 -5.46 13.44 -0.68
CA VAL A 95 -4.62 12.64 0.20
C VAL A 95 -4.85 13.07 1.65
N GLY A 96 -4.92 12.06 2.54
CA GLY A 96 -5.02 12.25 3.97
C GLY A 96 -4.68 10.97 4.71
N GLN A 97 -4.70 11.01 6.02
CA GLN A 97 -4.45 9.84 6.85
C GLN A 97 -5.66 8.91 6.85
N LEU A 98 -5.41 7.62 6.63
CA LEU A 98 -6.43 6.59 6.82
C LEU A 98 -6.68 6.39 8.31
N ILE A 99 -7.94 6.48 8.71
CA ILE A 99 -8.40 6.08 10.04
C ILE A 99 -9.51 5.05 9.91
N PHE A 100 -9.59 4.14 10.87
CA PHE A 100 -10.66 3.14 10.87
C PHE A 100 -11.20 2.89 12.27
N ARG A 101 -12.42 2.36 12.34
CA ARG A 101 -13.01 1.79 13.54
C ARG A 101 -13.85 0.57 13.19
N GLY A 102 -13.93 -0.39 14.10
CA GLY A 102 -14.71 -1.60 13.90
C GLY A 102 -14.44 -2.61 15.01
N PRO A 103 -15.15 -3.74 14.98
CA PRO A 103 -14.97 -4.80 15.99
C PRO A 103 -13.60 -5.48 15.92
N ASN A 104 -12.86 -5.27 14.83
CA ASN A 104 -11.51 -5.76 14.61
C ASN A 104 -10.41 -4.82 15.12
N ALA A 105 -10.78 -3.60 15.59
CA ALA A 105 -9.81 -2.65 16.11
C ALA A 105 -9.27 -3.09 17.47
N THR A 106 -7.96 -2.94 17.67
CA THR A 106 -7.32 -3.16 18.98
C THR A 106 -7.87 -2.22 20.05
N HIS A 107 -7.85 -2.67 21.30
CA HIS A 107 -8.18 -1.82 22.46
C HIS A 107 -7.00 -0.95 22.91
N GLY A 108 -5.78 -1.22 22.43
CA GLY A 108 -4.59 -0.45 22.77
C GLY A 108 -3.29 -1.24 22.70
N TYR A 109 -2.22 -0.58 23.09
CA TYR A 109 -0.87 -1.14 23.16
C TYR A 109 -0.57 -1.56 24.59
N TYR A 110 -0.07 -2.78 24.75
CA TYR A 110 0.21 -3.36 26.08
C TYR A 110 1.22 -2.51 26.85
N ASN A 111 0.84 -2.09 28.07
CA ASN A 111 1.62 -1.22 28.97
C ASN A 111 2.07 0.13 28.36
N LEU A 112 1.40 0.62 27.29
CA LEU A 112 1.71 1.88 26.63
C LEU A 112 0.46 2.78 26.52
N PRO A 113 -0.10 3.28 27.66
CA PRO A 113 -1.33 4.06 27.62
C PRO A 113 -1.20 5.39 26.86
N GLN A 114 -0.02 6.01 26.90
CA GLN A 114 0.22 7.26 26.17
C GLN A 114 0.14 7.04 24.65
N LEU A 115 0.81 6.01 24.14
CA LEU A 115 0.75 5.64 22.72
C LEU A 115 -0.68 5.22 22.32
N THR A 116 -1.38 4.49 23.20
CA THR A 116 -2.77 4.12 22.99
C THR A 116 -3.64 5.36 22.79
N ASN A 117 -3.53 6.35 23.67
CA ASN A 117 -4.30 7.59 23.57
C ASN A 117 -3.91 8.44 22.36
N GLU A 118 -2.65 8.35 21.91
CA GLU A 118 -2.18 9.02 20.70
C GLU A 118 -2.79 8.39 19.44
N LYS A 119 -2.78 7.06 19.36
CA LYS A 119 -3.17 6.32 18.15
C LYS A 119 -4.65 5.95 18.11
N ILE A 120 -5.35 5.94 19.25
CA ILE A 120 -6.77 5.62 19.31
C ILE A 120 -7.51 6.78 19.95
N ARG A 121 -8.34 7.47 19.15
CA ARG A 121 -9.08 8.67 19.58
C ARG A 121 -10.54 8.50 19.22
N ASP A 122 -11.43 8.64 20.18
CA ASP A 122 -12.89 8.50 20.02
C ASP A 122 -13.31 7.21 19.28
N GLY A 123 -12.59 6.11 19.54
CA GLY A 123 -12.81 4.81 18.94
C GLY A 123 -12.24 4.66 17.51
N TRP A 124 -11.57 5.68 16.98
CA TRP A 124 -10.87 5.62 15.70
C TRP A 124 -9.38 5.32 15.90
N VAL A 125 -8.88 4.37 15.13
CA VAL A 125 -7.44 4.06 15.03
C VAL A 125 -6.82 4.92 13.94
N TYR A 126 -5.81 5.70 14.30
CA TYR A 126 -5.01 6.53 13.40
C TYR A 126 -3.80 5.72 12.93
N THR A 127 -3.81 5.32 11.66
CA THR A 127 -2.86 4.33 11.16
C THR A 127 -1.46 4.89 10.88
N GLY A 128 -1.35 6.19 10.60
CA GLY A 128 -0.13 6.81 10.06
C GLY A 128 0.09 6.52 8.57
N ASP A 129 -0.85 5.83 7.93
CA ASP A 129 -0.80 5.56 6.49
C ASP A 129 -1.58 6.64 5.73
N HIS A 130 -0.97 7.23 4.71
CA HIS A 130 -1.58 8.22 3.83
C HIS A 130 -2.16 7.55 2.60
N VAL A 131 -3.42 7.88 2.33
CA VAL A 131 -4.20 7.33 1.21
C VAL A 131 -5.05 8.43 0.58
N TYR A 132 -5.55 8.18 -0.60
CA TYR A 132 -6.73 8.90 -1.10
C TYR A 132 -7.86 7.89 -1.40
N ARG A 133 -9.10 8.37 -1.37
CA ARG A 133 -10.28 7.63 -1.78
C ARG A 133 -10.77 8.17 -3.12
N ASP A 134 -11.01 7.32 -4.09
CA ASP A 134 -11.60 7.76 -5.34
C ASP A 134 -13.14 7.93 -5.24
N ARG A 135 -13.75 8.35 -6.34
CA ARG A 135 -15.20 8.59 -6.40
C ARG A 135 -16.04 7.32 -6.30
N ASP A 136 -15.46 6.16 -6.60
CA ASP A 136 -16.11 4.85 -6.50
C ASP A 136 -15.90 4.20 -5.13
N GLY A 137 -15.22 4.88 -4.21
CA GLY A 137 -15.00 4.44 -2.83
C GLY A 137 -13.78 3.55 -2.64
N TYR A 138 -12.91 3.40 -3.65
CA TYR A 138 -11.66 2.65 -3.54
C TYR A 138 -10.57 3.50 -2.91
N TYR A 139 -9.80 2.89 -2.01
CA TYR A 139 -8.67 3.51 -1.35
C TYR A 139 -7.37 3.16 -2.08
N PHE A 140 -6.48 4.13 -2.20
CA PHE A 140 -5.17 3.98 -2.82
C PHE A 140 -4.11 4.42 -1.83
N MET A 141 -3.16 3.52 -1.56
CA MET A 141 -2.02 3.81 -0.68
C MET A 141 -1.08 4.80 -1.37
N VAL A 142 -0.76 5.88 -0.68
CA VAL A 142 0.23 6.87 -1.14
C VAL A 142 1.58 6.61 -0.45
N GLY A 143 1.57 6.35 0.85
CA GLY A 143 2.76 6.03 1.63
C GLY A 143 2.50 6.12 3.12
N ARG A 144 3.56 6.05 3.92
CA ARG A 144 3.51 6.24 5.36
C ARG A 144 3.99 7.63 5.75
N GLU A 145 3.36 8.19 6.78
CA GLU A 145 3.78 9.46 7.36
C GLU A 145 5.26 9.44 7.76
N ALA A 146 5.73 8.34 8.36
CA ALA A 146 7.12 8.15 8.78
C ALA A 146 8.13 8.03 7.62
N GLU A 147 7.67 7.75 6.40
CA GLU A 147 8.50 7.57 5.19
C GLU A 147 8.45 8.80 4.27
N LEU A 148 7.68 9.82 4.66
CA LEU A 148 7.50 11.04 3.86
C LEU A 148 8.82 11.78 3.69
N ILE A 149 9.22 12.01 2.46
CA ILE A 149 10.43 12.77 2.09
C ILE A 149 10.05 14.24 1.91
N VAL A 150 10.56 15.11 2.77
CA VAL A 150 10.32 16.55 2.65
C VAL A 150 11.47 17.20 1.90
N THR A 151 11.26 17.48 0.62
CA THR A 151 12.28 18.04 -0.26
C THR A 151 11.91 19.45 -0.76
N GLY A 152 12.66 20.46 -0.32
CA GLY A 152 12.44 21.85 -0.75
C GLY A 152 11.03 22.38 -0.45
N GLY A 153 10.38 21.88 0.60
CA GLY A 153 9.01 22.23 0.99
C GLY A 153 7.92 21.37 0.31
N TYR A 154 8.29 20.41 -0.50
CA TYR A 154 7.36 19.47 -1.13
C TYR A 154 7.35 18.14 -0.39
N ASN A 155 6.17 17.58 -0.21
CA ASN A 155 5.95 16.24 0.30
C ASN A 155 6.04 15.23 -0.85
N VAL A 156 7.01 14.33 -0.79
CA VAL A 156 7.24 13.30 -1.79
C VAL A 156 7.13 11.94 -1.12
N TYR A 157 6.25 11.09 -1.60
CA TYR A 157 6.12 9.72 -1.11
C TYR A 157 7.01 8.79 -1.94
N PRO A 158 7.85 7.95 -1.29
CA PRO A 158 8.72 6.98 -1.98
C PRO A 158 8.00 6.17 -3.04
N ARG A 159 6.79 5.72 -2.74
CA ARG A 159 5.99 4.90 -3.63
C ARG A 159 5.68 5.56 -4.98
N GLU A 160 5.46 6.87 -5.03
CA GLU A 160 5.19 7.57 -6.29
C GLU A 160 6.36 7.44 -7.27
N ILE A 161 7.59 7.48 -6.74
CA ILE A 161 8.81 7.30 -7.54
C ILE A 161 8.99 5.82 -7.88
N GLU A 162 8.77 4.92 -6.92
CA GLU A 162 8.90 3.48 -7.10
C GLU A 162 7.99 2.95 -8.21
N GLU A 163 6.73 3.35 -8.24
CA GLU A 163 5.76 2.95 -9.28
C GLU A 163 6.22 3.38 -10.69
N VAL A 164 6.77 4.58 -10.82
CA VAL A 164 7.31 5.06 -12.10
C VAL A 164 8.53 4.24 -12.54
N LEU A 165 9.42 3.93 -11.59
CA LEU A 165 10.63 3.16 -11.88
C LEU A 165 10.30 1.68 -12.19
N TYR A 166 9.33 1.07 -11.50
CA TYR A 166 8.86 -0.29 -11.81
C TYR A 166 8.27 -0.42 -13.22
N ALA A 167 7.73 0.66 -13.78
CA ALA A 167 7.24 0.66 -15.16
C ALA A 167 8.38 0.65 -16.21
N CYS A 168 9.64 0.86 -15.82
CA CYS A 168 10.78 0.78 -16.72
C CYS A 168 11.11 -0.70 -17.07
N PRO A 169 11.22 -1.07 -18.36
CA PRO A 169 11.29 -2.49 -18.77
C PRO A 169 12.47 -3.29 -18.22
N GLY A 170 13.57 -2.63 -17.86
CA GLY A 170 14.78 -3.27 -17.34
C GLY A 170 14.81 -3.42 -15.82
N VAL A 171 13.85 -2.86 -15.11
CA VAL A 171 13.83 -2.83 -13.63
C VAL A 171 13.22 -4.10 -13.09
N ASN A 172 13.89 -4.70 -12.09
CA ASN A 172 13.42 -5.86 -11.33
C ASN A 172 12.87 -5.45 -9.96
N GLU A 173 13.65 -4.68 -9.19
CA GLU A 173 13.25 -4.21 -7.86
C GLU A 173 13.66 -2.76 -7.67
N VAL A 174 12.87 -2.03 -6.89
CA VAL A 174 13.12 -0.62 -6.54
C VAL A 174 12.81 -0.39 -5.07
N ALA A 175 13.65 0.42 -4.43
CA ALA A 175 13.36 1.03 -3.14
C ALA A 175 13.80 2.49 -3.16
N VAL A 176 12.97 3.38 -2.62
CA VAL A 176 13.26 4.82 -2.52
C VAL A 176 13.27 5.24 -1.06
N ILE A 177 14.29 6.01 -0.67
CA ILE A 177 14.41 6.59 0.67
C ILE A 177 14.75 8.09 0.59
N GLY A 178 14.43 8.83 1.65
CA GLY A 178 14.96 10.16 1.87
C GLY A 178 16.40 10.12 2.32
N VAL A 179 17.25 10.97 1.74
CA VAL A 179 18.61 11.17 2.22
C VAL A 179 18.84 12.67 2.51
N PRO A 180 19.60 13.02 3.56
CA PRO A 180 19.85 14.41 3.91
C PRO A 180 20.50 15.20 2.77
N HIS A 181 20.06 16.47 2.60
CA HIS A 181 20.59 17.39 1.60
C HIS A 181 20.70 18.82 2.17
N GLU A 182 21.87 19.44 2.01
CA GLU A 182 22.21 20.74 2.64
C GLU A 182 21.17 21.86 2.41
N LYS A 183 20.58 21.92 1.23
CA LYS A 183 19.69 23.03 0.84
C LYS A 183 18.21 22.67 0.81
N LYS A 184 17.88 21.38 0.78
CA LYS A 184 16.49 20.92 0.54
C LYS A 184 15.89 20.17 1.72
N GLY A 185 16.66 19.96 2.80
CA GLY A 185 16.31 19.08 3.90
C GLY A 185 16.61 17.64 3.53
N GLU A 186 15.78 17.03 2.71
CA GLU A 186 15.99 15.70 2.14
C GLU A 186 15.88 15.72 0.62
N VAL A 187 16.39 14.67 -0.02
CA VAL A 187 16.13 14.37 -1.42
C VAL A 187 15.87 12.86 -1.59
N PRO A 188 15.00 12.45 -2.51
CA PRO A 188 14.77 11.04 -2.78
C PRO A 188 16.01 10.40 -3.42
N LYS A 189 16.35 9.19 -2.94
CA LYS A 189 17.39 8.33 -3.49
C LYS A 189 16.80 6.98 -3.81
N ALA A 190 16.82 6.59 -5.08
CA ALA A 190 16.37 5.29 -5.54
C ALA A 190 17.52 4.27 -5.53
N PHE A 191 17.22 3.07 -5.05
CA PHE A 191 18.03 1.86 -5.22
C PHE A 191 17.30 0.97 -6.20
N VAL A 192 17.98 0.58 -7.28
CA VAL A 192 17.37 -0.17 -8.38
C VAL A 192 18.16 -1.45 -8.62
N ILE A 193 17.45 -2.56 -8.68
CA ILE A 193 18.00 -3.85 -9.14
C ILE A 193 17.47 -4.08 -10.56
N LEU A 194 18.39 -4.28 -11.49
CA LEU A 194 18.05 -4.57 -12.87
C LEU A 194 17.77 -6.06 -13.08
N LYS A 195 17.01 -6.39 -14.11
CA LYS A 195 16.80 -7.76 -14.56
C LYS A 195 18.11 -8.32 -15.14
N ASP A 196 18.28 -9.64 -15.10
CA ASP A 196 19.45 -10.30 -15.67
C ASP A 196 19.63 -9.93 -17.16
N GLY A 197 20.87 -9.57 -17.51
CA GLY A 197 21.25 -9.20 -18.89
C GLY A 197 20.88 -7.76 -19.31
N VAL A 198 20.46 -6.91 -18.36
CA VAL A 198 20.25 -5.46 -18.58
C VAL A 198 21.41 -4.71 -17.95
N GLU A 199 22.03 -3.78 -18.73
CA GLU A 199 23.07 -2.86 -18.29
C GLU A 199 22.55 -1.43 -18.12
#